data_07a723c0cba8f7e043819c89f0658452
#
_entry.id   07a723c0cba8f7e043819c89f0658452
#
_cell.length_a   1.000
_cell.length_b   1.000
_cell.length_c   1.000
_cell.angle_alpha   90.00
_cell.angle_beta   90.00
_cell.angle_gamma   90.00
#
_symmetry.space_group_name_H-M   'P 1'
#
loop_
_entity.id
_entity.type
_entity.pdbx_description
1 polymer ?
#
loop_
_entity_poly.entity_id
_entity_poly.type
_entity_poly.pdbx_seq_one_letter_code
_entity_poly.pdbx_strand_id
1 'polypeptide(L)'
;MAVTPPRILSAPRVIGDVRATLGEGLCWSTRQQAIWWVDILEHRLYRDAAAGAHDAWSFDETISAVAERADGPGLAVTLRRGLALFDPATRALVRLDEPERERAGNRFNDGKCDAQGRFWGGTMDFAVREPTGAFYRFDAAGRAERAIDPGWIVTNGPTWTLDGRTMFVNDTVRRRVVAHAFDPATGAVGAARDWLAFGEADGHPDGMTTDAAGRLWIAHWGGACVTCHDPASAADNSVGAAATSV
;
A
#
# COMPACT_ATOMS: atom_id res chain seq x y z
N MET A 1 -27.65 19.75 -1.18
CA MET A 1 -26.73 20.16 -2.27
C MET A 1 -26.74 19.04 -3.28
N ALA A 2 -26.80 19.33 -4.59
CA ALA A 2 -26.72 18.30 -5.60
C ALA A 2 -25.29 17.76 -5.62
N VAL A 3 -25.14 16.45 -5.38
CA VAL A 3 -23.85 15.77 -5.51
C VAL A 3 -23.49 15.76 -6.99
N THR A 4 -22.38 16.39 -7.34
CA THR A 4 -21.88 16.33 -8.72
C THR A 4 -21.53 14.87 -9.03
N PRO A 5 -22.06 14.28 -10.10
CA PRO A 5 -21.73 12.89 -10.42
C PRO A 5 -20.22 12.77 -10.70
N PRO A 6 -19.61 11.65 -10.32
CA PRO A 6 -18.18 11.42 -10.53
C PRO A 6 -17.84 11.50 -12.03
N ARG A 7 -16.71 12.14 -12.34
CA ARG A 7 -16.21 12.24 -13.71
C ARG A 7 -15.31 11.05 -14.04
N ILE A 8 -15.66 10.27 -15.05
CA ILE A 8 -14.78 9.21 -15.58
C ILE A 8 -13.59 9.88 -16.28
N LEU A 9 -12.37 9.62 -15.82
CA LEU A 9 -11.13 10.14 -16.40
C LEU A 9 -10.67 9.29 -17.59
N SER A 10 -10.65 7.98 -17.44
CA SER A 10 -10.31 7.01 -18.49
C SER A 10 -10.78 5.61 -18.09
N ALA A 11 -10.97 4.73 -19.08
CA ALA A 11 -11.10 3.30 -18.82
C ALA A 11 -9.72 2.71 -18.49
N PRO A 12 -9.63 1.74 -17.57
CA PRO A 12 -8.39 1.02 -17.30
C PRO A 12 -7.97 0.20 -18.51
N ARG A 13 -6.66 0.04 -18.68
CA ARG A 13 -6.07 -0.82 -19.71
C ARG A 13 -5.22 -1.89 -19.04
N VAL A 14 -5.44 -3.14 -19.44
CA VAL A 14 -4.62 -4.26 -18.96
C VAL A 14 -3.18 -4.10 -19.46
N ILE A 15 -2.22 -4.32 -18.56
CA ILE A 15 -0.80 -4.38 -18.84
C ILE A 15 -0.31 -5.78 -18.50
N GLY A 16 0.24 -6.50 -19.50
CA GLY A 16 0.73 -7.87 -19.33
C GLY A 16 -0.39 -8.94 -19.31
N ASP A 17 0.02 -10.19 -19.21
CA ASP A 17 -0.86 -11.36 -19.34
C ASP A 17 -0.99 -12.17 -18.03
N VAL A 18 -0.29 -11.78 -16.98
CA VAL A 18 -0.32 -12.50 -15.70
C VAL A 18 -1.68 -12.35 -15.03
N ARG A 19 -2.23 -13.47 -14.58
CA ARG A 19 -3.45 -13.52 -13.76
C ARG A 19 -3.06 -13.82 -12.32
N ALA A 20 -3.08 -12.81 -11.48
CA ALA A 20 -2.80 -12.96 -10.06
C ALA A 20 -4.03 -13.41 -9.29
N THR A 21 -3.82 -14.17 -8.23
CA THR A 21 -4.88 -14.51 -7.26
C THR A 21 -5.18 -13.29 -6.37
N LEU A 22 -4.12 -12.57 -5.96
CA LEU A 22 -4.23 -11.30 -5.24
C LEU A 22 -3.04 -10.40 -5.63
N GLY A 23 -3.19 -9.67 -6.74
CA GLY A 23 -2.17 -8.76 -7.27
C GLY A 23 -2.14 -7.45 -6.50
N GLU A 24 -0.99 -7.11 -5.90
CA GLU A 24 -0.84 -6.01 -4.96
C GLU A 24 0.54 -5.37 -4.98
N GLY A 25 0.75 -4.35 -4.12
CA GLY A 25 2.06 -3.81 -3.78
C GLY A 25 2.82 -3.18 -4.96
N LEU A 26 2.13 -2.50 -5.88
CA LEU A 26 2.76 -1.91 -7.06
C LEU A 26 3.81 -0.85 -6.68
N CYS A 27 5.02 -1.01 -7.22
CA CYS A 27 6.13 -0.08 -7.08
C CYS A 27 6.77 0.19 -8.46
N TRP A 28 6.74 1.45 -8.90
CA TRP A 28 7.42 1.86 -10.13
C TRP A 28 8.90 2.11 -9.88
N SER A 29 9.75 1.41 -10.62
CA SER A 29 11.19 1.64 -10.65
C SER A 29 11.57 2.59 -11.79
N THR A 30 11.93 3.82 -11.44
CA THR A 30 12.49 4.76 -12.41
C THR A 30 13.89 4.32 -12.88
N ARG A 31 14.65 3.66 -12.01
CA ARG A 31 15.99 3.15 -12.31
C ARG A 31 15.95 2.01 -13.33
N GLN A 32 14.97 1.11 -13.20
CA GLN A 32 14.86 -0.08 -14.05
C GLN A 32 13.81 0.08 -15.17
N GLN A 33 13.05 1.19 -15.18
CA GLN A 33 11.90 1.39 -16.07
C GLN A 33 10.97 0.16 -16.06
N ALA A 34 10.61 -0.26 -14.85
CA ALA A 34 9.84 -1.48 -14.60
C ALA A 34 8.84 -1.28 -13.47
N ILE A 35 7.79 -2.07 -13.47
CA ILE A 35 6.86 -2.19 -12.36
C ILE A 35 7.24 -3.43 -11.57
N TRP A 36 7.46 -3.28 -10.26
CA TRP A 36 7.49 -4.35 -9.29
C TRP A 36 6.10 -4.51 -8.69
N TRP A 37 5.67 -5.75 -8.48
CA TRP A 37 4.40 -6.04 -7.83
C TRP A 37 4.38 -7.46 -7.28
N VAL A 38 3.39 -7.80 -6.46
CA VAL A 38 3.31 -9.09 -5.77
C VAL A 38 1.99 -9.80 -6.08
N ASP A 39 1.98 -11.12 -6.01
CA ASP A 39 0.79 -11.93 -5.77
C ASP A 39 0.90 -12.47 -4.36
N ILE A 40 0.13 -11.89 -3.44
CA ILE A 40 0.22 -12.20 -2.01
C ILE A 40 -0.09 -13.67 -1.74
N LEU A 41 -1.14 -14.20 -2.35
CA LEU A 41 -1.63 -15.54 -2.07
C LEU A 41 -0.85 -16.64 -2.80
N GLU A 42 -0.25 -16.31 -3.95
CA GLU A 42 0.65 -17.23 -4.67
C GLU A 42 2.11 -17.09 -4.23
N HIS A 43 2.38 -16.19 -3.26
CA HIS A 43 3.71 -15.96 -2.71
C HIS A 43 4.74 -15.58 -3.78
N ARG A 44 4.37 -14.67 -4.69
CA ARG A 44 5.22 -14.30 -5.83
C ARG A 44 5.51 -12.81 -5.88
N LEU A 45 6.72 -12.50 -6.25
CA LEU A 45 7.17 -11.17 -6.67
C LEU A 45 7.34 -11.18 -8.17
N TYR A 46 6.90 -10.12 -8.82
CA TYR A 46 7.02 -9.93 -10.26
C TYR A 46 7.74 -8.63 -10.58
N ARG A 47 8.39 -8.62 -11.74
CA ARG A 47 8.93 -7.43 -12.38
C ARG A 47 8.52 -7.41 -13.84
N ASP A 48 7.78 -6.40 -14.25
CA ASP A 48 7.39 -6.16 -15.63
C ASP A 48 8.13 -4.92 -16.15
N ALA A 49 9.10 -5.12 -17.05
CA ALA A 49 9.83 -4.02 -17.66
C ALA A 49 9.02 -3.38 -18.79
N ALA A 50 9.15 -2.07 -18.96
CA ALA A 50 8.50 -1.33 -20.04
C ALA A 50 8.87 -1.87 -21.44
N ALA A 51 10.04 -2.52 -21.58
CA ALA A 51 10.49 -3.18 -22.79
C ALA A 51 9.92 -4.61 -23.01
N GLY A 52 9.00 -5.07 -22.12
CA GLY A 52 8.31 -6.35 -22.26
C GLY A 52 8.99 -7.54 -21.57
N ALA A 53 10.10 -7.33 -20.86
CA ALA A 53 10.69 -8.40 -20.04
C ALA A 53 9.86 -8.64 -18.78
N HIS A 54 9.58 -9.91 -18.47
CA HIS A 54 8.84 -10.35 -17.30
C HIS A 54 9.68 -11.32 -16.49
N ASP A 55 9.87 -11.01 -15.21
CA ASP A 55 10.56 -11.89 -14.26
C ASP A 55 9.67 -12.22 -13.07
N ALA A 56 9.89 -13.38 -12.47
CA ALA A 56 9.14 -13.84 -11.30
C ALA A 56 10.04 -14.58 -10.30
N TRP A 57 9.74 -14.39 -9.02
CA TRP A 57 10.38 -15.06 -7.89
C TRP A 57 9.33 -15.61 -6.95
N SER A 58 9.53 -16.83 -6.44
CA SER A 58 8.65 -17.49 -5.49
C SER A 58 9.24 -17.44 -4.09
N PHE A 59 8.36 -17.34 -3.09
CA PHE A 59 8.69 -17.33 -1.67
C PHE A 59 7.93 -18.45 -0.95
N ASP A 60 8.43 -18.87 0.23
CA ASP A 60 7.79 -19.93 1.03
C ASP A 60 6.60 -19.41 1.87
N GLU A 61 6.38 -18.11 1.87
CA GLU A 61 5.31 -17.43 2.61
C GLU A 61 4.78 -16.21 1.85
N THR A 62 3.72 -15.59 2.35
CA THR A 62 3.15 -14.38 1.75
C THR A 62 4.19 -13.27 1.66
N ILE A 63 4.25 -12.63 0.49
CA ILE A 63 4.95 -11.37 0.23
C ILE A 63 3.90 -10.34 -0.15
N SER A 64 3.89 -9.16 0.48
CA SER A 64 2.73 -8.26 0.38
C SER A 64 3.06 -6.84 -0.08
N ALA A 65 4.30 -6.39 0.07
CA ALA A 65 4.73 -5.10 -0.46
C ALA A 65 6.21 -5.16 -0.86
N VAL A 66 6.60 -4.25 -1.75
CA VAL A 66 7.95 -4.14 -2.28
C VAL A 66 8.36 -2.68 -2.42
N ALA A 67 9.61 -2.39 -2.09
CA ALA A 67 10.25 -1.10 -2.36
C ALA A 67 11.69 -1.31 -2.82
N GLU A 68 12.19 -0.45 -3.70
CA GLU A 68 13.60 -0.46 -4.09
C GLU A 68 14.47 0.13 -2.98
N ARG A 69 15.63 -0.45 -2.76
CA ARG A 69 16.66 0.14 -1.90
C ARG A 69 17.32 1.33 -2.57
N ALA A 70 17.55 2.38 -1.81
CA ALA A 70 18.27 3.56 -2.29
C ALA A 70 19.78 3.29 -2.47
N ASP A 71 20.34 2.37 -1.68
CA ASP A 71 21.77 2.08 -1.58
C ASP A 71 22.25 0.90 -2.47
N GLY A 72 21.39 0.39 -3.35
CA GLY A 72 21.79 -0.72 -4.21
C GLY A 72 20.64 -1.36 -5.01
N PRO A 73 20.93 -2.45 -5.70
CA PRO A 73 19.98 -3.12 -6.60
C PRO A 73 18.94 -3.98 -5.87
N GLY A 74 19.09 -4.18 -4.55
CA GLY A 74 18.18 -5.01 -3.76
C GLY A 74 16.83 -4.35 -3.49
N LEU A 75 15.94 -5.13 -2.93
CA LEU A 75 14.58 -4.75 -2.58
C LEU A 75 14.37 -4.88 -1.06
N ALA A 76 13.53 -4.03 -0.51
CA ALA A 76 12.89 -4.24 0.78
C ALA A 76 11.51 -4.86 0.50
N VAL A 77 11.18 -5.96 1.15
CA VAL A 77 9.91 -6.67 0.96
C VAL A 77 9.28 -7.00 2.30
N THR A 78 7.97 -6.89 2.41
CA THR A 78 7.26 -7.42 3.58
C THR A 78 6.88 -8.86 3.35
N LEU A 79 7.28 -9.70 4.28
CA LEU A 79 6.87 -11.09 4.40
C LEU A 79 5.73 -11.19 5.43
N ARG A 80 5.26 -12.38 5.69
CA ARG A 80 4.11 -12.59 6.58
C ARG A 80 4.22 -11.85 7.91
N ARG A 81 5.41 -11.85 8.55
CA ARG A 81 5.61 -11.38 9.92
C ARG A 81 6.45 -10.13 10.05
N GLY A 82 7.14 -9.71 9.00
CA GLY A 82 8.07 -8.61 9.07
C GLY A 82 8.72 -8.21 7.76
N LEU A 83 9.78 -7.44 7.87
CA LEU A 83 10.55 -6.90 6.76
C LEU A 83 11.74 -7.80 6.43
N ALA A 84 12.06 -7.92 5.15
CA ALA A 84 13.27 -8.58 4.67
C ALA A 84 13.93 -7.79 3.54
N LEU A 85 15.21 -7.99 3.34
CA LEU A 85 15.93 -7.56 2.15
C LEU A 85 16.02 -8.75 1.18
N PHE A 86 15.72 -8.49 -0.07
CA PHE A 86 15.77 -9.48 -1.14
C PHE A 86 16.66 -9.00 -2.27
N ASP A 87 17.56 -9.85 -2.72
CA ASP A 87 18.37 -9.62 -3.92
C ASP A 87 17.82 -10.46 -5.07
N PRO A 88 17.19 -9.84 -6.09
CA PRO A 88 16.62 -10.57 -7.22
C PRO A 88 17.63 -11.33 -8.07
N ALA A 89 18.90 -10.89 -8.11
CA ALA A 89 19.94 -11.50 -8.92
C ALA A 89 20.48 -12.78 -8.29
N THR A 90 20.72 -12.75 -6.98
CA THR A 90 21.27 -13.89 -6.22
C THR A 90 20.21 -14.74 -5.53
N ARG A 91 18.98 -14.23 -5.44
CA ARG A 91 17.85 -14.76 -4.64
C ARG A 91 18.13 -14.80 -3.15
N ALA A 92 19.15 -14.10 -2.67
CA ALA A 92 19.44 -13.99 -1.25
C ALA A 92 18.32 -13.22 -0.54
N LEU A 93 17.86 -13.79 0.59
CA LEU A 93 16.82 -13.21 1.44
C LEU A 93 17.37 -13.06 2.86
N VAL A 94 17.38 -11.83 3.36
CA VAL A 94 17.84 -11.50 4.71
C VAL A 94 16.66 -10.94 5.49
N ARG A 95 16.13 -11.72 6.44
CA ARG A 95 15.07 -11.25 7.35
C ARG A 95 15.66 -10.20 8.29
N LEU A 96 14.91 -9.14 8.50
CA LEU A 96 15.24 -8.07 9.43
C LEU A 96 14.44 -8.27 10.73
N ASP A 97 13.49 -7.38 11.02
CA ASP A 97 12.66 -7.49 12.22
C ASP A 97 11.28 -8.10 11.90
N GLU A 98 10.74 -8.86 12.84
CA GLU A 98 9.47 -9.57 12.72
C GLU A 98 8.51 -9.20 13.87
N PRO A 99 7.93 -7.98 13.87
CA PRO A 99 7.10 -7.51 14.97
C PRO A 99 5.79 -8.33 15.17
N GLU A 100 5.37 -9.08 14.16
CA GLU A 100 4.18 -9.94 14.20
C GLU A 100 4.50 -11.42 14.51
N ARG A 101 5.72 -11.73 14.95
CA ARG A 101 6.15 -13.12 15.24
C ARG A 101 5.21 -13.86 16.19
N GLU A 102 4.73 -13.17 17.23
CA GLU A 102 3.85 -13.76 18.25
C GLU A 102 2.38 -13.77 17.83
N ARG A 103 2.05 -13.22 16.66
CA ARG A 103 0.68 -13.11 16.15
C ARG A 103 0.47 -14.02 14.95
N ALA A 104 0.32 -15.32 15.22
CA ALA A 104 0.19 -16.33 14.17
C ALA A 104 -1.00 -16.11 13.22
N GLY A 105 -2.05 -15.42 13.66
CA GLY A 105 -3.23 -15.08 12.86
C GLY A 105 -3.00 -13.90 11.91
N ASN A 106 -1.94 -13.12 12.08
CA ASN A 106 -1.69 -11.92 11.28
C ASN A 106 -0.74 -12.16 10.10
N ARG A 107 -0.82 -11.24 9.16
CA ARG A 107 0.17 -11.03 8.09
C ARG A 107 0.37 -9.54 7.83
N PHE A 108 1.50 -9.17 7.24
CA PHE A 108 1.60 -7.87 6.57
C PHE A 108 0.68 -7.83 5.36
N ASN A 109 0.15 -6.65 5.04
CA ASN A 109 -0.76 -6.43 3.92
C ASN A 109 -0.17 -5.45 2.92
N ASP A 110 -0.18 -4.16 3.20
CA ASP A 110 0.36 -3.14 2.31
C ASP A 110 1.52 -2.39 2.97
N GLY A 111 2.36 -1.76 2.18
CA GLY A 111 3.49 -1.00 2.68
C GLY A 111 4.15 -0.12 1.62
N LYS A 112 4.77 0.98 2.09
CA LYS A 112 5.42 1.97 1.25
C LYS A 112 6.52 2.69 1.99
N CYS A 113 7.52 3.22 1.28
CA CYS A 113 8.49 4.13 1.86
C CYS A 113 7.94 5.56 1.92
N ASP A 114 8.25 6.26 3.01
CA ASP A 114 8.07 7.71 3.06
C ASP A 114 9.20 8.45 2.30
N ALA A 115 9.12 9.76 2.21
CA ALA A 115 10.10 10.58 1.50
C ALA A 115 11.52 10.54 2.10
N GLN A 116 11.67 10.09 3.33
CA GLN A 116 12.95 9.88 4.00
C GLN A 116 13.49 8.45 3.86
N GLY A 117 12.78 7.58 3.15
CA GLY A 117 13.16 6.20 2.89
C GLY A 117 12.88 5.23 4.05
N ARG A 118 12.12 5.63 5.08
CA ARG A 118 11.65 4.72 6.12
C ARG A 118 10.52 3.86 5.55
N PHE A 119 10.61 2.56 5.70
CA PHE A 119 9.56 1.66 5.25
C PHE A 119 8.43 1.62 6.27
N TRP A 120 7.20 1.72 5.79
CA TRP A 120 5.97 1.62 6.56
C TRP A 120 5.16 0.42 6.08
N GLY A 121 4.71 -0.40 7.00
CA GLY A 121 3.89 -1.57 6.65
C GLY A 121 2.72 -1.72 7.61
N GLY A 122 1.56 -2.00 7.05
CA GLY A 122 0.36 -2.30 7.80
C GLY A 122 0.14 -3.80 7.89
N THR A 123 -0.43 -4.25 9.01
CA THR A 123 -0.77 -5.65 9.24
C THR A 123 -2.27 -5.88 9.33
N MET A 124 -2.70 -7.11 9.19
CA MET A 124 -4.10 -7.50 9.26
C MET A 124 -4.27 -8.90 9.83
N ASP A 125 -5.46 -9.19 10.35
CA ASP A 125 -5.89 -10.58 10.57
C ASP A 125 -6.05 -11.30 9.22
N PHE A 126 -5.38 -12.42 9.05
CA PHE A 126 -5.43 -13.19 7.80
C PHE A 126 -6.85 -13.68 7.49
N ALA A 127 -7.64 -13.94 8.50
CA ALA A 127 -9.03 -14.38 8.37
C ALA A 127 -10.03 -13.22 8.17
N VAL A 128 -9.55 -11.96 8.21
CA VAL A 128 -10.38 -10.73 8.04
C VAL A 128 -11.53 -10.66 9.06
N ARG A 129 -11.27 -11.00 10.32
CA ARG A 129 -12.29 -11.02 11.38
C ARG A 129 -11.94 -10.14 12.58
N GLU A 130 -10.69 -10.25 13.03
CA GLU A 130 -10.27 -9.64 14.28
C GLU A 130 -9.51 -8.31 14.02
N PRO A 131 -9.76 -7.27 14.81
CA PRO A 131 -9.11 -5.96 14.66
C PRO A 131 -7.70 -5.96 15.29
N THR A 132 -6.85 -6.86 14.84
CA THR A 132 -5.50 -7.07 15.37
C THR A 132 -4.41 -6.37 14.57
N GLY A 133 -4.74 -5.83 13.40
CA GLY A 133 -3.82 -5.12 12.52
C GLY A 133 -3.32 -3.80 13.12
N ALA A 134 -2.09 -3.44 12.80
CA ALA A 134 -1.38 -2.25 13.24
C ALA A 134 -0.48 -1.71 12.13
N PHE A 135 0.06 -0.50 12.27
CA PHE A 135 1.10 0.00 11.37
C PHE A 135 2.46 0.04 12.08
N TYR A 136 3.46 -0.43 11.37
CA TYR A 136 4.86 -0.44 11.79
C TYR A 136 5.69 0.45 10.88
N ARG A 137 6.64 1.17 11.49
CA ARG A 137 7.71 1.88 10.81
C ARG A 137 9.01 1.12 11.01
N PHE A 138 9.78 0.95 9.95
CA PHE A 138 11.10 0.34 10.00
C PHE A 138 12.17 1.41 9.82
N ASP A 139 13.17 1.42 10.71
CA ASP A 139 14.33 2.31 10.61
C ASP A 139 15.34 1.80 9.55
N ALA A 140 16.42 2.57 9.33
CA ALA A 140 17.47 2.21 8.38
C ALA A 140 18.20 0.89 8.71
N ALA A 141 18.14 0.44 9.96
CA ALA A 141 18.67 -0.86 10.38
C ALA A 141 17.64 -1.99 10.24
N GLY A 142 16.43 -1.66 9.78
CA GLY A 142 15.31 -2.60 9.61
C GLY A 142 14.64 -2.99 10.92
N ARG A 143 14.80 -2.21 12.00
CA ARG A 143 14.11 -2.44 13.27
C ARG A 143 12.72 -1.83 13.22
N ALA A 144 11.74 -2.61 13.64
CA ALA A 144 10.35 -2.21 13.67
C ALA A 144 10.00 -1.41 14.92
N GLU A 145 9.23 -0.36 14.71
CA GLU A 145 8.52 0.37 15.76
C GLU A 145 7.04 0.38 15.40
N ARG A 146 6.18 0.04 16.38
CA ARG A 146 4.74 0.18 16.16
C ARG A 146 4.35 1.65 16.22
N ALA A 147 3.93 2.19 15.10
CA ALA A 147 3.66 3.61 14.92
C ALA A 147 2.16 3.94 15.07
N ILE A 148 1.27 3.02 14.74
CA ILE A 148 -0.17 3.14 14.98
C ILE A 148 -0.64 1.85 15.64
N ASP A 149 -1.37 2.01 16.75
CA ASP A 149 -1.83 0.92 17.60
C ASP A 149 -2.83 -0.01 16.89
N PRO A 150 -2.95 -1.26 17.38
CA PRO A 150 -3.94 -2.22 16.88
C PRO A 150 -5.38 -1.70 16.97
N GLY A 151 -6.22 -2.21 16.10
CA GLY A 151 -7.63 -1.84 16.03
C GLY A 151 -8.16 -1.92 14.59
N TRP A 152 -7.31 -2.35 13.66
CA TRP A 152 -7.59 -2.46 12.25
C TRP A 152 -7.84 -3.93 11.87
N ILE A 153 -8.90 -4.18 11.11
CA ILE A 153 -9.13 -5.54 10.56
C ILE A 153 -8.25 -5.74 9.34
N VAL A 154 -8.29 -4.79 8.39
CA VAL A 154 -7.43 -4.74 7.21
C VAL A 154 -6.86 -3.33 7.09
N THR A 155 -5.55 -3.24 7.05
CA THR A 155 -4.81 -2.00 6.83
C THR A 155 -4.39 -1.88 5.37
N ASN A 156 -4.54 -0.71 4.77
CA ASN A 156 -4.03 -0.39 3.44
C ASN A 156 -3.43 1.01 3.38
N GLY A 157 -2.68 1.28 2.34
CA GLY A 157 -1.78 2.41 2.26
C GLY A 157 -0.48 2.10 3.05
N PRO A 158 0.35 3.03 3.45
CA PRO A 158 0.09 4.47 3.57
C PRO A 158 0.41 5.27 2.31
N THR A 159 -0.01 6.55 2.34
CA THR A 159 0.55 7.59 1.47
C THR A 159 0.60 8.93 2.21
N TRP A 160 1.26 9.93 1.63
CA TRP A 160 1.47 11.23 2.27
C TRP A 160 1.13 12.37 1.33
N THR A 161 0.80 13.53 1.88
CA THR A 161 0.81 14.79 1.12
C THR A 161 2.21 15.10 0.58
N LEU A 162 2.32 15.93 -0.47
CA LEU A 162 3.62 16.28 -1.06
C LEU A 162 4.56 17.00 -0.08
N ASP A 163 4.00 17.75 0.88
CA ASP A 163 4.78 18.38 1.96
C ASP A 163 5.17 17.40 3.09
N GLY A 164 4.66 16.15 3.01
CA GLY A 164 4.89 15.10 3.99
C GLY A 164 4.26 15.33 5.36
N ARG A 165 3.36 16.31 5.51
CA ARG A 165 2.81 16.68 6.83
C ARG A 165 1.54 15.94 7.21
N THR A 166 0.94 15.25 6.27
CA THR A 166 -0.23 14.40 6.52
C THR A 166 0.03 13.02 5.96
N MET A 167 -0.17 12.01 6.79
CA MET A 167 -0.17 10.60 6.42
C MET A 167 -1.61 10.12 6.28
N PHE A 168 -1.92 9.44 5.20
CA PHE A 168 -3.22 8.81 4.99
C PHE A 168 -3.08 7.30 5.05
N VAL A 169 -4.03 6.65 5.71
CA VAL A 169 -4.15 5.19 5.81
C VAL A 169 -5.60 4.77 5.59
N ASN A 170 -5.82 3.63 4.98
CA ASN A 170 -7.15 3.08 4.75
C ASN A 170 -7.54 2.09 5.84
N ASP A 171 -8.69 2.33 6.46
CA ASP A 171 -9.43 1.37 7.26
C ASP A 171 -10.42 0.66 6.32
N THR A 172 -9.92 -0.34 5.63
CA THR A 172 -10.58 -0.97 4.50
C THR A 172 -11.97 -1.49 4.85
N VAL A 173 -12.07 -2.27 5.92
CA VAL A 173 -13.36 -2.88 6.33
C VAL A 173 -14.36 -1.83 6.78
N ARG A 174 -13.91 -0.77 7.45
CA ARG A 174 -14.78 0.34 7.86
C ARG A 174 -15.01 1.37 6.76
N ARG A 175 -14.49 1.14 5.55
CA ARG A 175 -14.67 1.96 4.34
C ARG A 175 -14.33 3.44 4.56
N ARG A 176 -13.21 3.72 5.20
CA ARG A 176 -12.77 5.10 5.44
C ARG A 176 -11.27 5.28 5.24
N VAL A 177 -10.91 6.52 4.94
CA VAL A 177 -9.53 6.99 4.96
C VAL A 177 -9.33 7.82 6.21
N VAL A 178 -8.30 7.49 6.96
CA VAL A 178 -7.88 8.23 8.15
C VAL A 178 -6.66 9.06 7.84
N ALA A 179 -6.72 10.35 8.16
CA ALA A 179 -5.61 11.28 8.03
C ALA A 179 -4.96 11.49 9.39
N HIS A 180 -3.66 11.33 9.46
CA HIS A 180 -2.84 11.61 10.64
C HIS A 180 -1.95 12.81 10.40
N ALA A 181 -1.81 13.68 11.40
CA ALA A 181 -0.69 14.62 11.40
C ALA A 181 0.62 13.83 11.38
N PHE A 182 1.57 14.26 10.57
CA PHE A 182 2.83 13.54 10.38
C PHE A 182 4.02 14.50 10.43
N ASP A 183 5.04 14.13 11.16
CA ASP A 183 6.32 14.85 11.16
C ASP A 183 7.28 14.16 10.18
N PRO A 184 7.55 14.74 9.00
CA PRO A 184 8.44 14.12 8.02
C PRO A 184 9.88 13.97 8.53
N ALA A 185 10.35 14.84 9.44
CA ALA A 185 11.72 14.75 9.95
C ALA A 185 11.93 13.54 10.85
N THR A 186 11.00 13.28 11.75
CA THR A 186 11.12 12.20 12.75
C THR A 186 10.32 10.94 12.37
N GLY A 187 9.30 11.07 11.53
CA GLY A 187 8.32 10.03 11.24
C GLY A 187 7.31 9.83 12.39
N ALA A 188 7.18 10.81 13.28
CA ALA A 188 6.16 10.73 14.32
C ALA A 188 4.76 10.88 13.74
N VAL A 189 3.86 9.98 14.16
CA VAL A 189 2.45 9.99 13.78
C VAL A 189 1.67 10.65 14.91
N GLY A 190 0.97 11.72 14.57
CA GLY A 190 0.17 12.52 15.50
C GLY A 190 -1.32 12.19 15.46
N ALA A 191 -2.12 13.18 15.83
CA ALA A 191 -3.57 13.04 15.93
C ALA A 191 -4.20 12.55 14.61
N ALA A 192 -5.16 11.65 14.75
CA ALA A 192 -5.95 11.09 13.67
C ALA A 192 -7.28 11.84 13.50
N ARG A 193 -7.75 11.90 12.27
CA ARG A 193 -9.12 12.31 11.94
C ARG A 193 -9.65 11.48 10.77
N ASP A 194 -10.94 11.21 10.77
CA ASP A 194 -11.58 10.68 9.56
C ASP A 194 -11.50 11.76 8.47
N TRP A 195 -11.02 11.39 7.30
CA TRP A 195 -10.88 12.31 6.19
C TRP A 195 -11.92 12.05 5.10
N LEU A 196 -12.10 10.79 4.73
CA LEU A 196 -13.03 10.38 3.68
C LEU A 196 -13.73 9.08 4.08
N ALA A 197 -15.00 8.95 3.75
CA ALA A 197 -15.76 7.72 3.95
C ALA A 197 -16.46 7.33 2.64
N PHE A 198 -16.58 6.02 2.40
CA PHE A 198 -17.17 5.44 1.20
C PHE A 198 -18.44 4.69 1.51
N GLY A 199 -19.40 4.75 0.58
CA GLY A 199 -20.63 3.97 0.66
C GLY A 199 -20.41 2.49 0.32
N GLU A 200 -21.44 1.69 0.53
CA GLU A 200 -21.37 0.26 0.22
C GLU A 200 -21.16 -0.01 -1.28
N ALA A 201 -21.76 0.81 -2.13
CA ALA A 201 -21.64 0.69 -3.58
C ALA A 201 -20.25 1.05 -4.13
N ASP A 202 -19.43 1.77 -3.34
CA ASP A 202 -18.08 2.18 -3.76
C ASP A 202 -17.05 1.06 -3.57
N GLY A 203 -17.41 -0.02 -2.86
CA GLY A 203 -16.47 -1.05 -2.43
C GLY A 203 -15.66 -0.62 -1.19
N HIS A 204 -14.45 -1.14 -1.08
CA HIS A 204 -13.59 -0.92 0.08
C HIS A 204 -12.30 -0.20 -0.35
N PRO A 205 -11.90 0.92 0.30
CA PRO A 205 -10.63 1.58 0.00
C PRO A 205 -9.47 0.62 0.29
N ASP A 206 -8.59 0.51 -0.70
CA ASP A 206 -7.50 -0.46 -0.73
C ASP A 206 -6.15 0.26 -0.90
N GLY A 207 -5.25 -0.21 -1.74
CA GLY A 207 -4.00 0.48 -2.00
C GLY A 207 -4.21 1.92 -2.47
N MET A 208 -3.32 2.84 -2.08
CA MET A 208 -3.38 4.24 -2.51
C MET A 208 -2.02 4.85 -2.78
N THR A 209 -2.01 5.92 -3.55
CA THR A 209 -0.80 6.69 -3.85
C THR A 209 -1.11 8.17 -4.06
N THR A 210 -0.09 9.00 -3.88
CA THR A 210 -0.17 10.45 -4.18
C THR A 210 0.54 10.73 -5.48
N ASP A 211 -0.11 11.45 -6.39
CA ASP A 211 0.50 11.86 -7.66
C ASP A 211 1.33 13.16 -7.52
N ALA A 212 2.01 13.54 -8.59
CA ALA A 212 2.85 14.74 -8.62
C ALA A 212 2.07 16.06 -8.50
N ALA A 213 0.75 16.04 -8.66
CA ALA A 213 -0.12 17.17 -8.40
C ALA A 213 -0.66 17.20 -6.95
N GLY A 214 -0.28 16.24 -6.12
CA GLY A 214 -0.71 16.11 -4.72
C GLY A 214 -2.06 15.43 -4.54
N ARG A 215 -2.64 14.85 -5.59
CA ARG A 215 -3.93 14.15 -5.50
C ARG A 215 -3.71 12.72 -5.04
N LEU A 216 -4.64 12.24 -4.21
CA LEU A 216 -4.66 10.86 -3.74
C LEU A 216 -5.47 9.99 -4.72
N TRP A 217 -4.85 8.90 -5.14
CA TRP A 217 -5.49 7.85 -5.94
C TRP A 217 -5.70 6.63 -5.05
N ILE A 218 -6.94 6.15 -4.98
CA ILE A 218 -7.37 5.07 -4.09
C ILE A 218 -8.01 3.98 -4.92
N ALA A 219 -7.45 2.77 -4.87
CA ALA A 219 -8.08 1.59 -5.44
C ALA A 219 -9.23 1.12 -4.54
N HIS A 220 -10.25 0.50 -5.13
CA HIS A 220 -11.42 0.00 -4.38
C HIS A 220 -11.61 -1.49 -4.61
N TRP A 221 -11.29 -2.28 -3.58
CA TRP A 221 -11.56 -3.71 -3.59
C TRP A 221 -13.08 -3.96 -3.58
N GLY A 222 -13.53 -4.77 -4.55
CA GLY A 222 -14.95 -5.03 -4.76
C GLY A 222 -15.73 -3.86 -5.38
N GLY A 223 -15.11 -2.68 -5.60
CA GLY A 223 -15.73 -1.53 -6.23
C GLY A 223 -15.45 -1.40 -7.73
N ALA A 224 -14.51 -2.19 -8.27
CA ALA A 224 -14.08 -2.16 -9.67
C ALA A 224 -13.72 -0.74 -10.16
N CYS A 225 -13.14 0.08 -9.32
CA CYS A 225 -12.77 1.45 -9.64
C CYS A 225 -11.48 1.90 -8.92
N VAL A 226 -10.93 3.00 -9.41
CA VAL A 226 -9.92 3.80 -8.73
C VAL A 226 -10.46 5.21 -8.65
N THR A 227 -10.46 5.82 -7.46
CA THR A 227 -10.92 7.20 -7.26
C THR A 227 -9.75 8.15 -7.06
N CYS A 228 -9.95 9.42 -7.41
CA CYS A 228 -8.95 10.47 -7.29
C CYS A 228 -9.52 11.62 -6.46
N HIS A 229 -8.81 12.00 -5.40
CA HIS A 229 -9.24 13.03 -4.46
C HIS A 229 -8.16 14.08 -4.26
N ASP A 230 -8.59 15.34 -4.09
CA ASP A 230 -7.69 16.44 -3.73
C ASP A 230 -7.72 16.62 -2.20
N PRO A 231 -6.63 16.35 -1.48
CA PRO A 231 -6.59 16.53 -0.03
C PRO A 231 -6.70 17.98 0.43
N ALA A 232 -6.46 18.95 -0.46
CA ALA A 232 -6.61 20.36 -0.15
C ALA A 232 -8.07 20.84 -0.26
N SER A 233 -8.92 20.12 -0.99
CA SER A 233 -10.35 20.44 -1.11
C SER A 233 -11.12 19.91 0.10
N ALA A 234 -11.13 20.65 1.20
CA ALA A 234 -11.81 20.29 2.45
C ALA A 234 -13.34 20.21 2.37
N ALA A 235 -13.94 20.42 1.23
CA ALA A 235 -15.39 20.60 1.07
C ALA A 235 -16.06 19.74 -0.01
N ASP A 236 -15.33 19.02 -0.83
CA ASP A 236 -15.91 18.26 -1.93
C ASP A 236 -15.47 16.79 -1.90
N ASN A 237 -16.13 16.03 -1.00
CA ASN A 237 -16.03 14.57 -0.97
C ASN A 237 -16.75 13.93 -2.15
N SER A 238 -16.69 14.53 -3.33
CA SER A 238 -17.25 13.95 -4.54
C SER A 238 -16.32 12.84 -5.03
N VAL A 239 -16.77 11.62 -4.85
CA VAL A 239 -16.16 10.42 -5.39
C VAL A 239 -16.03 10.57 -6.91
N GLY A 240 -14.82 10.74 -7.39
CA GLY A 240 -14.52 10.72 -8.83
C GLY A 240 -14.38 9.28 -9.28
N ALA A 241 -15.40 8.75 -9.91
CA ALA A 241 -15.56 7.36 -10.33
C ALA A 241 -14.76 7.04 -11.59
N ALA A 242 -14.82 5.95 -12.06
CA ALA A 242 -15.14 4.56 -12.05
C ALA A 242 -14.33 3.88 -13.13
N ALA A 243 -13.74 2.78 -12.82
CA ALA A 243 -13.27 1.87 -13.84
C ALA A 243 -14.43 0.99 -14.26
N THR A 244 -14.57 0.74 -15.55
CA THR A 244 -15.46 -0.29 -16.06
C THR A 244 -14.90 -1.66 -15.67
N SER A 245 -15.76 -2.53 -15.17
CA SER A 245 -15.45 -3.94 -14.90
C SER A 245 -14.81 -4.63 -16.12
N VAL A 246 -13.72 -5.31 -15.90
CA VAL A 246 -13.17 -6.32 -16.80
C VAL A 246 -13.57 -7.70 -16.29
#